data_e2666073e123604a36021e6448444492
#
_entry.id   e2666073e123604a36021e6448444492
#
_cell.length_a   1.000
_cell.length_b   1.000
_cell.length_c   1.000
_cell.angle_alpha   90.00
_cell.angle_beta   90.00
_cell.angle_gamma   90.00
#
_symmetry.space_group_name_H-M   'P 1'
#
loop_
_entity.id
_entity.type
_entity.pdbx_description
1 polymer ?
#
loop_
_entity_poly.entity_id
_entity_poly.type
_entity_poly.pdbx_seq_one_letter_code
_entity_poly.pdbx_strand_id
1 'polypeptide(L)'
;MESLQLATAIAKVLDKKKASDVKVLKVRDLTVLTDYFVIATGTSSTHVKSLAEEVEFQLGEQEVKPLRTEGYDSKNWILLDYGTVIVHVFYPEARSFYDLEHLWADAEPVDVKFEEDETDAQ
;
A
#
# COMPACT_ATOMS: atom_id res chain seq x y z
N MET A 1 1.75 -16.76 -1.12
CA MET A 1 0.85 -15.90 -1.89
C MET A 1 1.63 -15.27 -3.03
N GLU A 2 1.08 -15.34 -4.21
CA GLU A 2 1.74 -14.81 -5.38
C GLU A 2 1.78 -13.28 -5.31
N SER A 3 2.75 -12.63 -5.97
CA SER A 3 2.98 -11.20 -5.75
C SER A 3 1.78 -10.32 -6.13
N LEU A 4 1.13 -10.62 -7.25
CA LEU A 4 -0.04 -9.82 -7.63
C LEU A 4 -1.19 -10.03 -6.64
N GLN A 5 -1.40 -11.25 -6.19
CA GLN A 5 -2.42 -11.52 -5.17
C GLN A 5 -2.12 -10.77 -3.88
N LEU A 6 -0.86 -10.74 -3.49
CA LEU A 6 -0.46 -10.05 -2.27
C LEU A 6 -0.70 -8.54 -2.41
N ALA A 7 -0.28 -7.95 -3.53
CA ALA A 7 -0.48 -6.52 -3.76
C ALA A 7 -1.96 -6.18 -3.75
N THR A 8 -2.78 -7.00 -4.41
CA THR A 8 -4.21 -6.76 -4.47
C THR A 8 -4.86 -6.87 -3.10
N ALA A 9 -4.46 -7.88 -2.32
CA ALA A 9 -5.00 -8.07 -0.97
C ALA A 9 -4.67 -6.87 -0.10
N ILE A 10 -3.44 -6.38 -0.18
CA ILE A 10 -3.03 -5.22 0.61
C ILE A 10 -3.82 -3.98 0.20
N ALA A 11 -3.97 -3.75 -1.10
CA ALA A 11 -4.73 -2.59 -1.58
C ALA A 11 -6.16 -2.63 -1.06
N LYS A 12 -6.78 -3.80 -1.03
CA LYS A 12 -8.15 -3.93 -0.54
C LYS A 12 -8.26 -3.68 0.95
N VAL A 13 -7.28 -4.12 1.74
CA VAL A 13 -7.26 -3.82 3.17
C VAL A 13 -7.21 -2.31 3.38
N LEU A 14 -6.31 -1.64 2.64
CA LEU A 14 -6.17 -0.19 2.78
C LEU A 14 -7.46 0.53 2.39
N ASP A 15 -8.09 0.10 1.31
CA ASP A 15 -9.32 0.73 0.87
C ASP A 15 -10.43 0.56 1.90
N LYS A 16 -10.56 -0.61 2.48
CA LYS A 16 -11.59 -0.85 3.50
C LYS A 16 -11.38 -0.02 4.75
N LYS A 17 -10.15 0.34 5.05
CA LYS A 17 -9.83 1.20 6.19
C LYS A 17 -9.81 2.67 5.78
N LYS A 18 -10.42 2.99 4.65
CA LYS A 18 -10.66 4.36 4.21
C LYS A 18 -9.42 5.12 3.78
N ALA A 19 -8.39 4.40 3.35
CA ALA A 19 -7.23 5.08 2.76
C ALA A 19 -7.67 5.81 1.51
N SER A 20 -7.01 6.93 1.22
CA SER A 20 -7.26 7.70 0.02
C SER A 20 -6.29 7.30 -1.06
N ASP A 21 -6.76 7.37 -2.29
CA ASP A 21 -5.89 7.30 -3.48
C ASP A 21 -4.97 6.09 -3.44
N VAL A 22 -5.57 4.92 -3.27
CA VAL A 22 -4.83 3.65 -3.23
C VAL A 22 -4.44 3.28 -4.65
N LYS A 23 -3.13 3.09 -4.86
CA LYS A 23 -2.62 2.73 -6.18
C LYS A 23 -1.69 1.54 -6.09
N VAL A 24 -1.72 0.70 -7.11
CA VAL A 24 -0.82 -0.43 -7.24
C VAL A 24 -0.04 -0.24 -8.54
N LEU A 25 1.28 -0.28 -8.44
CA LEU A 25 2.16 -0.10 -9.59
C LEU A 25 3.00 -1.35 -9.79
N LYS A 26 3.02 -1.85 -11.02
CA LYS A 26 3.86 -2.99 -11.37
C LYS A 26 5.24 -2.46 -11.70
N VAL A 27 6.23 -2.76 -10.87
CA VAL A 27 7.58 -2.22 -11.02
C VAL A 27 8.60 -3.28 -11.39
N ARG A 28 8.18 -4.54 -11.48
CA ARG A 28 9.11 -5.66 -11.74
C ARG A 28 9.92 -5.50 -13.01
N ASP A 29 9.37 -4.81 -14.00
CA ASP A 29 10.06 -4.62 -15.27
C ASP A 29 11.06 -3.49 -15.22
N LEU A 30 11.06 -2.70 -14.14
CA LEU A 30 11.93 -1.55 -13.99
C LEU A 30 13.00 -1.75 -12.92
N THR A 31 12.80 -2.71 -12.03
CA THR A 31 13.74 -2.94 -10.93
C THR A 31 13.70 -4.41 -10.53
N VAL A 32 14.82 -4.87 -10.00
CA VAL A 32 14.88 -6.24 -9.45
C VAL A 32 14.55 -6.29 -7.96
N LEU A 33 14.31 -5.13 -7.35
CA LEU A 33 14.13 -5.07 -5.89
C LEU A 33 12.79 -5.60 -5.43
N THR A 34 11.74 -5.42 -6.23
CA THR A 34 10.41 -5.87 -5.84
C THR A 34 9.55 -5.95 -7.11
N ASP A 35 8.37 -6.55 -6.98
CA ASP A 35 7.46 -6.68 -8.12
C ASP A 35 6.42 -5.57 -8.17
N TYR A 36 5.90 -5.16 -7.01
CA TYR A 36 4.81 -4.17 -6.96
C TYR A 36 5.02 -3.18 -5.83
N PHE A 37 4.61 -1.94 -6.08
CA PHE A 37 4.39 -0.96 -5.02
C PHE A 37 2.90 -0.84 -4.78
N VAL A 38 2.50 -0.72 -3.52
CA VAL A 38 1.15 -0.32 -3.16
C VAL A 38 1.30 0.99 -2.41
N ILE A 39 0.65 2.04 -2.91
CA ILE A 39 0.78 3.38 -2.35
C ILE A 39 -0.59 3.86 -1.91
N ALA A 40 -0.68 4.38 -0.71
CA ALA A 40 -1.94 4.88 -0.17
C ALA A 40 -1.69 6.06 0.75
N THR A 41 -2.73 6.82 1.01
CA THR A 41 -2.66 8.02 1.84
C THR A 41 -3.62 7.92 3.01
N GLY A 42 -3.15 8.27 4.19
CA GLY A 42 -4.01 8.41 5.36
C GLY A 42 -4.31 9.89 5.60
N THR A 43 -5.45 10.18 6.22
CA THR A 43 -5.89 11.55 6.40
C THR A 43 -5.24 12.25 7.59
N SER A 44 -4.62 11.50 8.47
CA SER A 44 -3.92 12.04 9.65
C SER A 44 -2.77 11.11 9.96
N SER A 45 -1.85 11.55 10.83
CA SER A 45 -0.75 10.67 11.22
C SER A 45 -1.24 9.44 11.96
N THR A 46 -2.30 9.58 12.76
CA THR A 46 -2.92 8.43 13.43
C THR A 46 -3.50 7.46 12.40
N HIS A 47 -4.13 7.99 11.35
CA HIS A 47 -4.71 7.16 10.30
C HIS A 47 -3.62 6.42 9.53
N VAL A 48 -2.51 7.12 9.22
CA VAL A 48 -1.37 6.49 8.54
C VAL A 48 -0.88 5.28 9.32
N LYS A 49 -0.70 5.46 10.63
CA LYS A 49 -0.25 4.35 11.48
C LYS A 49 -1.28 3.23 11.53
N SER A 50 -2.55 3.59 11.67
CA SER A 50 -3.62 2.61 11.73
C SER A 50 -3.71 1.79 10.45
N LEU A 51 -3.51 2.43 9.30
CA LEU A 51 -3.54 1.74 8.01
C LEU A 51 -2.42 0.70 7.93
N ALA A 52 -1.21 1.11 8.31
CA ALA A 52 -0.08 0.18 8.26
C ALA A 52 -0.28 -0.98 9.20
N GLU A 53 -0.77 -0.70 10.41
CA GLU A 53 -1.01 -1.75 11.40
C GLU A 53 -2.10 -2.71 10.93
N GLU A 54 -3.11 -2.20 10.24
CA GLU A 54 -4.17 -3.06 9.76
C GLU A 54 -3.68 -4.00 8.67
N VAL A 55 -2.80 -3.50 7.78
CA VAL A 55 -2.21 -4.37 6.77
C VAL A 55 -1.44 -5.50 7.46
N GLU A 56 -0.59 -5.16 8.44
CA GLU A 56 0.18 -6.18 9.13
C GLU A 56 -0.73 -7.18 9.85
N PHE A 57 -1.81 -6.70 10.45
CA PHE A 57 -2.72 -7.57 11.17
C PHE A 57 -3.43 -8.53 10.22
N GLN A 58 -4.00 -8.01 9.14
CA GLN A 58 -4.76 -8.85 8.21
C GLN A 58 -3.85 -9.88 7.52
N LEU A 59 -2.68 -9.45 7.09
CA LEU A 59 -1.75 -10.36 6.44
C LEU A 59 -1.20 -11.35 7.44
N GLY A 60 -1.02 -10.92 8.70
CA GLY A 60 -0.57 -11.81 9.76
C GLY A 60 -1.54 -12.94 10.03
N GLU A 61 -2.84 -12.70 9.84
CA GLU A 61 -3.83 -13.76 9.99
C GLU A 61 -3.62 -14.87 8.96
N GLN A 62 -2.96 -14.57 7.88
CA GLN A 62 -2.62 -15.54 6.85
C GLN A 62 -1.15 -15.94 6.92
N GLU A 63 -0.51 -15.63 8.04
CA GLU A 63 0.89 -15.97 8.29
C GLU A 63 1.86 -15.31 7.30
N VAL A 64 1.48 -14.14 6.79
CA VAL A 64 2.32 -13.35 5.92
C VAL A 64 2.79 -12.14 6.72
N LYS A 65 4.10 -12.03 6.92
CA LYS A 65 4.69 -10.96 7.72
C LYS A 65 5.69 -10.17 6.90
N PRO A 66 5.81 -8.86 7.16
CA PRO A 66 6.81 -8.09 6.43
C PRO A 66 8.23 -8.52 6.82
N LEU A 67 9.14 -8.42 5.86
CA LEU A 67 10.55 -8.67 6.12
C LEU A 67 11.11 -7.56 6.99
N ARG A 68 10.61 -6.34 6.81
CA ARG A 68 10.99 -5.22 7.67
C ARG A 68 9.95 -4.11 7.53
N THR A 69 9.95 -3.22 8.51
CA THR A 69 9.06 -2.06 8.51
C THR A 69 9.91 -0.84 8.83
N GLU A 70 9.52 0.31 8.29
CA GLU A 70 10.21 1.57 8.55
C GLU A 70 9.20 2.68 8.68
N GLY A 71 9.54 3.68 9.48
CA GLY A 71 8.78 4.92 9.52
C GLY A 71 7.67 5.01 10.55
N TYR A 72 7.46 3.97 11.34
CA TYR A 72 6.40 4.03 12.36
C TYR A 72 6.59 5.20 13.33
N ASP A 73 7.83 5.59 13.57
CA ASP A 73 8.10 6.70 14.46
C ASP A 73 7.72 8.05 13.88
N SER A 74 7.91 8.21 12.56
CA SER A 74 7.65 9.50 11.92
C SER A 74 6.18 9.73 11.65
N LYS A 75 5.45 8.64 11.37
CA LYS A 75 4.02 8.69 11.05
C LYS A 75 3.69 9.50 9.80
N ASN A 76 4.70 9.89 9.03
CA ASN A 76 4.49 10.61 7.76
C ASN A 76 4.59 9.68 6.57
N TRP A 77 5.40 8.65 6.70
CA TRP A 77 5.64 7.69 5.62
C TRP A 77 6.05 6.39 6.28
N ILE A 78 5.15 5.41 6.23
CA ILE A 78 5.44 4.09 6.78
C ILE A 78 5.61 3.13 5.61
N LEU A 79 6.69 2.36 5.67
CA LEU A 79 7.03 1.41 4.63
C LEU A 79 6.94 0.00 5.20
N LEU A 80 6.22 -0.88 4.49
CA LEU A 80 6.15 -2.30 4.85
C LEU A 80 6.73 -3.09 3.69
N ASP A 81 7.84 -3.77 3.94
CA ASP A 81 8.56 -4.49 2.91
C ASP A 81 8.24 -5.97 3.00
N TYR A 82 7.43 -6.46 2.06
CA TYR A 82 7.07 -7.89 2.00
C TYR A 82 7.92 -8.64 0.98
N GLY A 83 8.97 -8.03 0.47
CA GLY A 83 9.84 -8.67 -0.52
C GLY A 83 9.37 -8.44 -1.93
N THR A 84 8.30 -9.10 -2.32
CA THR A 84 7.74 -8.94 -3.67
C THR A 84 6.79 -7.76 -3.77
N VAL A 85 6.36 -7.21 -2.65
CA VAL A 85 5.49 -6.04 -2.60
C VAL A 85 6.01 -5.11 -1.53
N ILE A 86 6.15 -3.85 -1.86
CA ILE A 86 6.52 -2.82 -0.88
C ILE A 86 5.34 -1.87 -0.75
N VAL A 87 4.84 -1.71 0.47
CA VAL A 87 3.70 -0.86 0.76
C VAL A 87 4.20 0.47 1.27
N HIS A 88 3.65 1.55 0.70
CA HIS A 88 3.98 2.92 1.12
C HIS A 88 2.71 3.58 1.60
N VAL A 89 2.63 3.91 2.88
CA VAL A 89 1.49 4.63 3.45
C VAL A 89 1.96 6.01 3.84
N PHE A 90 1.36 7.02 3.23
CA PHE A 90 1.80 8.40 3.37
C PHE A 90 0.77 9.28 4.06
N TYR A 91 1.25 10.26 4.82
CA TYR A 91 0.48 11.45 5.11
C TYR A 91 0.44 12.29 3.84
N PRO A 92 -0.64 13.04 3.58
CA PRO A 92 -0.79 13.68 2.25
C PRO A 92 0.38 14.55 1.81
N GLU A 93 0.93 15.35 2.72
CA GLU A 93 2.04 16.23 2.36
C GLU A 93 3.29 15.45 1.99
N ALA A 94 3.52 14.33 2.67
CA ALA A 94 4.68 13.51 2.37
C ALA A 94 4.51 12.85 1.01
N ARG A 95 3.30 12.42 0.67
CA ARG A 95 3.07 11.80 -0.64
C ARG A 95 3.39 12.77 -1.77
N SER A 96 2.94 14.01 -1.64
CA SER A 96 3.25 15.05 -2.63
C SER A 96 4.75 15.34 -2.68
N PHE A 97 5.37 15.43 -1.53
CA PHE A 97 6.77 15.82 -1.46
C PHE A 97 7.69 14.76 -2.08
N TYR A 98 7.48 13.50 -1.73
CA TYR A 98 8.34 12.43 -2.24
C TYR A 98 7.94 11.99 -3.64
N ASP A 99 6.66 12.09 -3.97
CA ASP A 99 6.15 11.91 -5.33
C ASP A 99 6.68 10.66 -6.02
N LEU A 100 6.50 9.51 -5.36
CA LEU A 100 6.97 8.24 -5.90
C LEU A 100 6.35 7.93 -7.25
N GLU A 101 5.11 8.35 -7.47
CA GLU A 101 4.43 8.09 -8.73
C GLU A 101 5.12 8.77 -9.90
N HIS A 102 5.68 9.95 -9.67
CA HIS A 102 6.45 10.63 -10.71
C HIS A 102 7.79 9.91 -10.94
N LEU A 103 8.45 9.54 -9.85
CA LEU A 103 9.72 8.84 -9.93
C LEU A 103 9.58 7.51 -10.68
N TRP A 104 8.44 6.85 -10.49
CA TRP A 104 8.16 5.57 -11.13
C TRP A 104 7.10 5.71 -12.22
N ALA A 105 7.15 6.82 -12.97
CA ALA A 105 6.12 7.13 -13.96
C ALA A 105 6.00 6.08 -15.05
N ASP A 106 7.07 5.33 -15.32
CA ASP A 106 7.04 4.28 -16.35
C ASP A 106 6.44 2.98 -15.83
N ALA A 107 6.11 2.88 -14.56
CA ALA A 107 5.51 1.68 -14.03
C ALA A 107 4.07 1.53 -14.52
N GLU A 108 3.66 0.29 -14.72
CA GLU A 108 2.33 -0.01 -15.22
C GLU A 108 1.34 0.01 -14.06
N PRO A 109 0.29 0.85 -14.12
CA PRO A 109 -0.73 0.81 -13.06
C PRO A 109 -1.52 -0.49 -13.14
N VAL A 110 -1.87 -1.01 -11.98
CA VAL A 110 -2.68 -2.22 -11.89
C VAL A 110 -4.09 -1.80 -11.47
N ASP A 111 -5.07 -2.23 -12.24
CA ASP A 111 -6.46 -1.89 -11.95
C ASP A 111 -7.00 -2.85 -10.90
N VAL A 112 -7.30 -2.34 -9.72
CA VAL A 112 -7.82 -3.15 -8.62
C VAL A 112 -9.29 -2.85 -8.45
N LYS A 113 -10.11 -3.89 -8.39
CA LYS A 113 -11.54 -3.73 -8.18
C LYS A 113 -11.82 -3.70 -6.69
N PHE A 114 -12.32 -2.56 -6.23
CA PHE A 114 -12.66 -2.40 -4.82
C PHE A 114 -14.14 -2.72 -4.59
N GLU A 115 -14.47 -3.05 -3.35
CA GLU A 115 -15.79 -3.58 -3.03
C GLU A 115 -16.77 -2.57 -2.49
N GLU A 116 -16.45 -1.29 -2.56
CA GLU A 116 -17.36 -0.30 -2.00
C GLU A 116 -18.72 -0.33 -2.68
N ASP A 117 -18.77 -0.77 -3.94
CA ASP A 117 -20.02 -0.77 -4.68
C ASP A 117 -21.07 -1.65 -4.07
N GLU A 118 -20.69 -2.79 -3.54
CA GLU A 118 -21.67 -3.70 -3.00
C GLU A 118 -22.39 -3.12 -1.79
N THR A 119 -21.67 -2.30 -1.03
CA THR A 119 -22.26 -1.65 0.12
C THR A 119 -23.26 -0.61 -0.32
N ASP A 120 -22.90 0.14 -1.32
CA ASP A 120 -23.71 1.24 -1.78
C ASP A 120 -24.95 0.78 -2.51
N ALA A 121 -24.93 -0.41 -3.01
CA ALA A 121 -26.05 -0.93 -3.75
C ALA A 121 -27.31 -1.12 -2.86
N GLN A 122 -27.13 -1.03 -1.58
CA GLN A 122 -28.24 -1.22 -0.63
C GLN A 122 -29.21 -0.03 -0.55
#